data_daeabad14066ff08ede973e7ef5c3983
#
_entry.id   daeabad14066ff08ede973e7ef5c3983
#
_cell.length_a   1.000
_cell.length_b   1.000
_cell.length_c   1.000
_cell.angle_alpha   90.00
_cell.angle_beta   90.00
_cell.angle_gamma   90.00
#
_symmetry.space_group_name_H-M   'P 1'
#
loop_
_entity.id
_entity.type
_entity.pdbx_description
1 polymer ?
#
loop_
_entity_poly.entity_id
_entity_poly.type
_entity_poly.pdbx_seq_one_letter_code
_entity_poly.pdbx_strand_id
1 'polypeptide(L)'
;MKQQSAKINDLDLHNWKEYTDILTDSLWLIGARDKSGAHNNKYHGNFIPQIPNQLMQRFTQKGDIVLDPFLGHGTTLIEAKRMGRHGIGVELLPEVARLAKKNIDSESADSPGICSEVIVADNSTDKAKSGVVDALKKIGGENVHLIVLHPPYHDIIKFSDRKEDLCNASTVEEFTSRFGDVIEAFSDLLARKRYLAVVIGDKYTNSEWVPLGFYLMQETLKRGPRLQLKSILVKNMVNNRAKLNQENLWRYRALVGGFYIFKHEYIFVFKKN
;
A
#
# COMPACT_ATOMS: atom_id res chain seq x y z
N MET A 1 24.04 20.06 -21.96
CA MET A 1 22.92 19.19 -22.35
C MET A 1 22.21 18.72 -21.07
N LYS A 2 20.94 19.11 -20.83
CA LYS A 2 20.15 18.55 -19.72
C LYS A 2 19.93 17.06 -20.05
N GLN A 3 20.48 16.15 -19.26
CA GLN A 3 20.13 14.73 -19.35
C GLN A 3 18.60 14.63 -19.27
N GLN A 4 17.96 14.14 -20.31
CA GLN A 4 16.55 13.79 -20.26
C GLN A 4 16.41 12.77 -19.12
N SER A 5 15.69 13.16 -18.06
CA SER A 5 15.40 12.21 -16.97
C SER A 5 14.63 11.03 -17.57
N ALA A 6 15.08 9.81 -17.28
CA ALA A 6 14.40 8.62 -17.75
C ALA A 6 12.90 8.73 -17.40
N LYS A 7 12.04 8.44 -18.36
CA LYS A 7 10.58 8.45 -18.20
C LYS A 7 10.20 7.45 -17.11
N ILE A 8 9.39 7.87 -16.13
CA ILE A 8 9.04 7.06 -14.97
C ILE A 8 7.62 6.47 -15.04
N ASN A 9 6.82 6.89 -16.01
CA ASN A 9 5.45 6.43 -16.22
C ASN A 9 5.14 6.38 -17.74
N ASP A 10 3.98 5.85 -18.08
CA ASP A 10 3.54 5.73 -19.48
C ASP A 10 2.88 7.02 -20.02
N LEU A 11 2.75 8.07 -19.23
CA LEU A 11 2.03 9.28 -19.59
C LEU A 11 2.76 10.04 -20.72
N ASP A 12 2.01 10.44 -21.72
CA ASP A 12 2.44 11.41 -22.71
C ASP A 12 2.10 12.83 -22.25
N LEU A 13 3.10 13.54 -21.73
CA LEU A 13 2.90 14.87 -21.19
C LEU A 13 2.63 15.94 -22.26
N HIS A 14 2.77 15.65 -23.55
CA HIS A 14 2.29 16.53 -24.61
C HIS A 14 0.76 16.53 -24.67
N ASN A 15 0.15 15.38 -24.34
CA ASN A 15 -1.30 15.17 -24.29
C ASN A 15 -1.85 15.12 -22.86
N TRP A 16 -1.22 15.78 -21.90
CA TRP A 16 -1.55 15.68 -20.47
C TRP A 16 -3.01 16.00 -20.13
N LYS A 17 -3.70 16.80 -20.95
CA LYS A 17 -5.12 17.16 -20.78
C LYS A 17 -6.09 16.00 -20.99
N GLU A 18 -5.65 14.93 -21.65
CA GLU A 18 -6.46 13.74 -21.93
C GLU A 18 -6.57 12.83 -20.70
N TYR A 19 -5.66 12.95 -19.73
CA TYR A 19 -5.63 12.13 -18.50
C TYR A 19 -6.55 12.70 -17.43
N THR A 20 -7.85 12.75 -17.69
CA THR A 20 -8.86 13.30 -16.77
C THR A 20 -9.18 12.38 -15.59
N ASP A 21 -8.82 11.11 -15.68
CA ASP A 21 -9.00 10.07 -14.66
C ASP A 21 -7.83 9.98 -13.67
N ILE A 22 -6.71 10.67 -13.95
CA ILE A 22 -5.54 10.69 -13.06
C ILE A 22 -5.66 11.80 -12.04
N LEU A 23 -5.73 11.41 -10.76
CA LEU A 23 -5.83 12.35 -9.66
C LEU A 23 -4.50 13.08 -9.43
N THR A 24 -4.53 14.41 -9.41
CA THR A 24 -3.38 15.28 -9.18
C THR A 24 -3.44 16.03 -7.86
N ASP A 25 -4.62 16.13 -7.26
CA ASP A 25 -4.85 16.83 -6.02
C ASP A 25 -4.42 16.02 -4.79
N SER A 26 -4.12 16.70 -3.71
CA SER A 26 -3.78 16.04 -2.43
C SER A 26 -5.01 15.55 -1.67
N LEU A 27 -6.20 15.96 -2.04
CA LEU A 27 -7.47 15.47 -1.51
C LEU A 27 -8.14 14.56 -2.53
N TRP A 28 -8.21 13.26 -2.20
CA TRP A 28 -8.86 12.27 -3.05
C TRP A 28 -10.29 11.99 -2.55
N LEU A 29 -11.27 12.41 -3.32
CA LEU A 29 -12.68 12.11 -3.10
C LEU A 29 -13.09 10.96 -4.01
N ILE A 30 -12.89 9.74 -3.52
CA ILE A 30 -13.22 8.53 -4.27
C ILE A 30 -14.58 8.01 -3.81
N GLY A 31 -15.43 7.70 -4.77
CA GLY A 31 -16.77 7.16 -4.53
C GLY A 31 -16.76 5.69 -4.14
N ALA A 32 -17.45 4.87 -4.91
CA ALA A 32 -17.52 3.43 -4.62
C ALA A 32 -16.20 2.73 -4.94
N ARG A 33 -15.91 1.68 -4.15
CA ARG A 33 -14.81 0.73 -4.43
C ARG A 33 -15.03 0.09 -5.81
N ASP A 34 -13.98 0.02 -6.62
CA ASP A 34 -14.00 -0.81 -7.83
C ASP A 34 -14.13 -2.29 -7.45
N LYS A 35 -15.03 -2.98 -8.13
CA LYS A 35 -15.33 -4.41 -7.97
C LYS A 35 -15.10 -5.19 -9.25
N SER A 36 -14.53 -4.58 -10.26
CA SER A 36 -14.31 -5.20 -11.56
C SER A 36 -13.18 -6.23 -11.49
N GLY A 37 -13.20 -7.19 -12.42
CA GLY A 37 -12.21 -8.25 -12.50
C GLY A 37 -12.17 -9.14 -11.26
N ALA A 38 -10.98 -9.48 -10.81
CA ALA A 38 -10.73 -10.34 -9.64
C ALA A 38 -10.93 -9.64 -8.28
N HIS A 39 -11.25 -8.34 -8.26
CA HIS A 39 -11.48 -7.62 -7.01
C HIS A 39 -12.72 -8.10 -6.28
N ASN A 40 -12.54 -8.61 -5.07
CA ASN A 40 -13.63 -8.99 -4.19
C ASN A 40 -13.49 -8.26 -2.84
N ASN A 41 -14.63 -8.13 -2.14
CA ASN A 41 -14.70 -7.39 -0.87
C ASN A 41 -14.86 -8.35 0.33
N LYS A 42 -14.30 -9.56 0.25
CA LYS A 42 -14.50 -10.61 1.27
C LYS A 42 -13.54 -10.48 2.44
N TYR A 43 -12.41 -9.78 2.27
CA TYR A 43 -11.39 -9.61 3.31
C TYR A 43 -11.49 -8.26 3.99
N HIS A 44 -11.52 -8.25 5.33
CA HIS A 44 -11.43 -7.03 6.10
C HIS A 44 -10.02 -6.44 6.00
N GLY A 45 -9.93 -5.12 5.87
CA GLY A 45 -8.64 -4.44 5.79
C GLY A 45 -8.09 -4.22 4.37
N ASN A 46 -8.74 -4.74 3.32
CA ASN A 46 -8.33 -4.39 1.96
C ASN A 46 -8.62 -2.91 1.64
N PHE A 47 -7.60 -2.18 1.22
CA PHE A 47 -7.80 -0.87 0.62
C PHE A 47 -8.44 -0.98 -0.77
N ILE A 48 -8.96 0.14 -1.27
CA ILE A 48 -9.67 0.15 -2.55
C ILE A 48 -8.69 0.04 -3.73
N PRO A 49 -9.05 -0.66 -4.84
CA PRO A 49 -8.19 -0.84 -6.00
C PRO A 49 -7.73 0.47 -6.65
N GLN A 50 -8.53 1.51 -6.55
CA GLN A 50 -8.19 2.82 -7.10
C GLN A 50 -6.90 3.41 -6.50
N ILE A 51 -6.51 3.05 -5.28
CA ILE A 51 -5.26 3.54 -4.67
C ILE A 51 -4.04 3.02 -5.43
N PRO A 52 -3.76 1.69 -5.50
CA PRO A 52 -2.61 1.20 -6.25
C PRO A 52 -2.71 1.52 -7.75
N ASN A 53 -3.91 1.58 -8.33
CA ASN A 53 -4.11 2.01 -9.71
C ASN A 53 -3.56 3.40 -9.97
N GLN A 54 -3.99 4.42 -9.19
CA GLN A 54 -3.52 5.79 -9.31
C GLN A 54 -2.01 5.94 -9.06
N LEU A 55 -1.46 5.19 -8.10
CA LEU A 55 -0.02 5.19 -7.83
C LEU A 55 0.76 4.61 -9.02
N MET A 56 0.29 3.52 -9.61
CA MET A 56 0.95 2.89 -10.76
C MET A 56 0.88 3.76 -12.01
N GLN A 57 -0.25 4.38 -12.31
CA GLN A 57 -0.36 5.30 -13.45
C GLN A 57 0.67 6.42 -13.37
N ARG A 58 0.89 6.97 -12.19
CA ARG A 58 1.80 8.10 -11.99
C ARG A 58 3.27 7.73 -11.86
N PHE A 59 3.58 6.55 -11.32
CA PHE A 59 4.93 6.24 -10.84
C PHE A 59 5.54 4.99 -11.47
N THR A 60 4.85 4.33 -12.41
CA THR A 60 5.37 3.14 -13.10
C THR A 60 5.05 3.14 -14.59
N GLN A 61 5.84 2.36 -15.34
CA GLN A 61 5.61 2.01 -16.74
C GLN A 61 5.17 0.55 -16.86
N LYS A 62 4.58 0.17 -18.02
CA LYS A 62 4.37 -1.23 -18.37
C LYS A 62 5.71 -2.00 -18.31
N GLY A 63 5.67 -3.19 -17.74
CA GLY A 63 6.86 -3.99 -17.48
C GLY A 63 7.64 -3.64 -16.20
N ASP A 64 7.30 -2.53 -15.51
CA ASP A 64 7.88 -2.22 -14.20
C ASP A 64 7.43 -3.23 -13.13
N ILE A 65 8.21 -3.35 -12.06
CA ILE A 65 7.97 -4.29 -10.96
C ILE A 65 7.44 -3.53 -9.74
N VAL A 66 6.29 -3.97 -9.23
CA VAL A 66 5.62 -3.42 -8.04
C VAL A 66 5.75 -4.41 -6.88
N LEU A 67 6.16 -3.93 -5.70
CA LEU A 67 6.27 -4.72 -4.48
C LEU A 67 5.19 -4.28 -3.48
N ASP A 68 4.49 -5.25 -2.90
CA ASP A 68 3.57 -5.08 -1.77
C ASP A 68 4.01 -5.97 -0.61
N PRO A 69 4.68 -5.42 0.42
CA PRO A 69 5.09 -6.18 1.60
C PRO A 69 3.96 -6.58 2.55
N PHE A 70 2.75 -6.07 2.34
CA PHE A 70 1.54 -6.37 3.13
C PHE A 70 0.41 -6.84 2.22
N LEU A 71 0.66 -7.91 1.46
CA LEU A 71 -0.13 -8.32 0.30
C LEU A 71 -1.63 -8.51 0.60
N GLY A 72 -1.99 -9.06 1.76
CA GLY A 72 -3.37 -9.40 2.09
C GLY A 72 -4.00 -10.26 0.99
N HIS A 73 -5.15 -9.87 0.47
CA HIS A 73 -5.84 -10.58 -0.61
C HIS A 73 -5.38 -10.22 -2.03
N GLY A 74 -4.28 -9.46 -2.18
CA GLY A 74 -3.62 -9.24 -3.47
C GLY A 74 -4.11 -8.05 -4.27
N THR A 75 -4.78 -7.07 -3.67
CA THR A 75 -5.35 -5.91 -4.39
C THR A 75 -4.29 -5.20 -5.25
N THR A 76 -3.10 -4.95 -4.71
CA THR A 76 -2.00 -4.30 -5.44
C THR A 76 -1.54 -5.13 -6.64
N LEU A 77 -1.39 -6.44 -6.48
CA LEU A 77 -0.89 -7.31 -7.55
C LEU A 77 -1.95 -7.58 -8.62
N ILE A 78 -3.23 -7.59 -8.25
CA ILE A 78 -4.34 -7.64 -9.23
C ILE A 78 -4.26 -6.41 -10.13
N GLU A 79 -4.13 -5.20 -9.57
CA GLU A 79 -3.97 -3.98 -10.36
C GLU A 79 -2.67 -3.97 -11.17
N ALA A 80 -1.55 -4.43 -10.60
CA ALA A 80 -0.30 -4.53 -11.34
C ALA A 80 -0.47 -5.39 -12.61
N LYS A 81 -1.10 -6.56 -12.48
CA LYS A 81 -1.36 -7.47 -13.60
C LYS A 81 -2.28 -6.86 -14.65
N ARG A 82 -3.37 -6.21 -14.23
CA ARG A 82 -4.33 -5.52 -15.11
C ARG A 82 -3.69 -4.38 -15.90
N MET A 83 -2.68 -3.76 -15.33
CA MET A 83 -2.02 -2.61 -15.93
C MET A 83 -0.71 -2.97 -16.67
N GLY A 84 -0.36 -4.26 -16.78
CA GLY A 84 0.85 -4.69 -17.44
C GLY A 84 2.13 -4.47 -16.63
N ARG A 85 2.06 -4.56 -15.31
CA ARG A 85 3.21 -4.50 -14.40
C ARG A 85 3.43 -5.86 -13.77
N HIS A 86 4.69 -6.22 -13.51
CA HIS A 86 5.00 -7.37 -12.67
C HIS A 86 4.69 -7.06 -11.21
N GLY A 87 4.28 -8.07 -10.46
CA GLY A 87 3.95 -7.94 -9.04
C GLY A 87 4.76 -8.90 -8.17
N ILE A 88 5.26 -8.41 -7.03
CA ILE A 88 5.83 -9.22 -5.97
C ILE A 88 5.09 -8.88 -4.68
N GLY A 89 4.58 -9.88 -3.97
CA GLY A 89 3.87 -9.67 -2.70
C GLY A 89 4.42 -10.54 -1.60
N VAL A 90 4.49 -10.01 -0.38
CA VAL A 90 4.84 -10.78 0.83
C VAL A 90 3.61 -10.83 1.73
N GLU A 91 3.30 -12.03 2.21
CA GLU A 91 2.16 -12.28 3.11
C GLU A 91 2.61 -13.20 4.25
N LEU A 92 2.25 -12.82 5.47
CA LEU A 92 2.61 -13.57 6.67
C LEU A 92 1.85 -14.89 6.78
N LEU A 93 0.55 -14.89 6.39
CA LEU A 93 -0.38 -15.99 6.61
C LEU A 93 -0.48 -16.87 5.35
N PRO A 94 -0.09 -18.16 5.41
CA PRO A 94 -0.10 -19.05 4.24
C PRO A 94 -1.48 -19.18 3.58
N GLU A 95 -2.54 -19.21 4.39
CA GLU A 95 -3.93 -19.30 3.90
C GLU A 95 -4.36 -18.03 3.16
N VAL A 96 -3.96 -16.85 3.65
CA VAL A 96 -4.22 -15.56 2.99
C VAL A 96 -3.42 -15.46 1.69
N ALA A 97 -2.14 -15.83 1.71
CA ALA A 97 -1.28 -15.87 0.52
C ALA A 97 -1.84 -16.78 -0.58
N ARG A 98 -2.37 -17.97 -0.21
CA ARG A 98 -3.01 -18.89 -1.15
C ARG A 98 -4.26 -18.29 -1.79
N LEU A 99 -5.07 -17.56 -1.01
CA LEU A 99 -6.25 -16.86 -1.53
C LEU A 99 -5.85 -15.67 -2.42
N ALA A 100 -4.84 -14.91 -2.02
CA ALA A 100 -4.28 -13.84 -2.84
C ALA A 100 -3.81 -14.37 -4.19
N LYS A 101 -3.01 -15.44 -4.18
CA LYS A 101 -2.54 -16.07 -5.42
C LYS A 101 -3.69 -16.51 -6.32
N LYS A 102 -4.73 -17.14 -5.76
CA LYS A 102 -5.93 -17.53 -6.51
C LYS A 102 -6.62 -16.33 -7.16
N ASN A 103 -6.78 -15.21 -6.43
CA ASN A 103 -7.39 -14.00 -6.97
C ASN A 103 -6.53 -13.39 -8.09
N ILE A 104 -5.21 -13.30 -7.87
CA ILE A 104 -4.26 -12.75 -8.85
C ILE A 104 -4.23 -13.62 -10.12
N ASP A 105 -4.21 -14.95 -9.96
CA ASP A 105 -4.20 -15.88 -11.10
C ASP A 105 -5.49 -15.79 -11.92
N SER A 106 -6.63 -15.49 -11.28
CA SER A 106 -7.93 -15.31 -11.96
C SER A 106 -8.07 -14.00 -12.72
N GLU A 107 -7.18 -13.01 -12.50
CA GLU A 107 -7.18 -11.76 -13.24
C GLU A 107 -6.47 -11.91 -14.60
N SER A 108 -6.99 -11.24 -15.61
CA SER A 108 -6.36 -11.17 -16.92
C SER A 108 -5.18 -10.21 -16.92
N ALA A 109 -4.09 -10.62 -17.55
CA ALA A 109 -2.94 -9.73 -17.76
C ALA A 109 -3.18 -8.80 -18.97
N ASP A 110 -2.74 -7.54 -18.85
CA ASP A 110 -2.79 -6.58 -19.96
C ASP A 110 -1.95 -7.06 -21.17
N SER A 111 -0.85 -7.76 -20.91
CA SER A 111 0.06 -8.25 -21.93
C SER A 111 0.71 -9.58 -21.54
N PRO A 112 1.13 -10.41 -22.55
CA PRO A 112 1.87 -11.62 -22.28
C PRO A 112 3.16 -11.38 -21.50
N GLY A 113 3.56 -12.35 -20.68
CA GLY A 113 4.83 -12.30 -19.94
C GLY A 113 4.77 -11.58 -18.59
N ILE A 114 3.64 -10.96 -18.23
CA ILE A 114 3.47 -10.37 -16.92
C ILE A 114 3.41 -11.46 -15.83
N CYS A 115 4.30 -11.34 -14.85
CA CYS A 115 4.46 -12.29 -13.75
C CYS A 115 3.99 -11.70 -12.43
N SER A 116 3.46 -12.55 -11.55
CA SER A 116 3.13 -12.20 -10.18
C SER A 116 3.65 -13.31 -9.24
N GLU A 117 4.48 -12.94 -8.26
CA GLU A 117 5.07 -13.83 -7.27
C GLU A 117 4.52 -13.51 -5.88
N VAL A 118 4.14 -14.55 -5.15
CA VAL A 118 3.64 -14.43 -3.77
C VAL A 118 4.56 -15.21 -2.84
N ILE A 119 5.11 -14.52 -1.84
CA ILE A 119 6.08 -15.04 -0.88
C ILE A 119 5.39 -15.16 0.48
N VAL A 120 5.49 -16.34 1.10
CA VAL A 120 4.97 -16.57 2.46
C VAL A 120 6.10 -16.38 3.45
N ALA A 121 6.12 -15.24 4.13
CA ALA A 121 7.14 -14.91 5.12
C ALA A 121 6.67 -13.75 6.01
N ASP A 122 7.29 -13.62 7.17
CA ASP A 122 7.30 -12.38 7.94
C ASP A 122 8.14 -11.35 7.18
N ASN A 123 7.51 -10.23 6.82
CA ASN A 123 8.08 -9.19 5.97
C ASN A 123 9.21 -8.37 6.62
N SER A 124 9.46 -8.53 7.91
CA SER A 124 10.60 -7.91 8.62
C SER A 124 11.88 -8.77 8.56
N THR A 125 11.83 -9.97 7.96
CA THR A 125 12.92 -10.95 8.02
C THR A 125 13.79 -10.99 6.76
N ASP A 126 15.04 -11.44 6.92
CA ASP A 126 15.95 -11.73 5.79
C ASP A 126 15.37 -12.78 4.83
N LYS A 127 14.56 -13.71 5.33
CA LYS A 127 13.85 -14.69 4.50
C LYS A 127 12.91 -14.00 3.51
N ALA A 128 12.15 -13.01 3.97
CA ALA A 128 11.26 -12.26 3.09
C ALA A 128 12.06 -11.47 2.04
N LYS A 129 13.12 -10.78 2.48
CA LYS A 129 14.01 -10.03 1.59
C LYS A 129 14.65 -10.93 0.52
N SER A 130 15.19 -12.08 0.92
CA SER A 130 15.77 -13.06 0.00
C SER A 130 14.73 -13.59 -0.98
N GLY A 131 13.51 -13.89 -0.53
CA GLY A 131 12.41 -14.31 -1.38
C GLY A 131 12.06 -13.27 -2.44
N VAL A 132 12.05 -11.97 -2.08
CA VAL A 132 11.84 -10.87 -3.04
C VAL A 132 12.97 -10.78 -4.05
N VAL A 133 14.22 -10.92 -3.59
CA VAL A 133 15.40 -10.93 -4.51
C VAL A 133 15.33 -12.10 -5.49
N ASP A 134 14.92 -13.28 -5.03
CA ASP A 134 14.78 -14.44 -5.94
C ASP A 134 13.61 -14.26 -6.91
N ALA A 135 12.50 -13.66 -6.48
CA ALA A 135 11.39 -13.29 -7.36
C ALA A 135 11.82 -12.25 -8.42
N LEU A 136 12.63 -11.26 -8.04
CA LEU A 136 13.22 -10.28 -8.96
C LEU A 136 14.04 -10.99 -10.05
N LYS A 137 14.91 -11.92 -9.67
CA LYS A 137 15.72 -12.70 -10.64
C LYS A 137 14.85 -13.49 -11.60
N LYS A 138 13.78 -14.14 -11.14
CA LYS A 138 12.83 -14.87 -11.98
C LYS A 138 12.14 -13.98 -13.00
N ILE A 139 11.80 -12.75 -12.61
CA ILE A 139 11.19 -11.74 -13.50
C ILE A 139 12.22 -11.14 -14.47
N GLY A 140 13.52 -11.30 -14.20
CA GLY A 140 14.60 -10.69 -14.97
C GLY A 140 14.90 -9.25 -14.58
N GLY A 141 14.53 -8.85 -13.35
CA GLY A 141 14.78 -7.52 -12.79
C GLY A 141 15.79 -7.54 -11.65
N GLU A 142 16.40 -6.39 -11.39
CA GLU A 142 17.33 -6.20 -10.26
C GLU A 142 16.71 -5.40 -9.11
N ASN A 143 15.76 -4.53 -9.43
CA ASN A 143 15.13 -3.62 -8.48
C ASN A 143 13.62 -3.55 -8.69
N VAL A 144 12.91 -3.15 -7.63
CA VAL A 144 11.50 -2.78 -7.74
C VAL A 144 11.37 -1.29 -8.13
N HIS A 145 10.25 -0.95 -8.76
CA HIS A 145 10.00 0.40 -9.29
C HIS A 145 8.96 1.17 -8.49
N LEU A 146 8.09 0.46 -7.77
CA LEU A 146 7.13 1.02 -6.83
C LEU A 146 6.99 0.06 -5.65
N ILE A 147 7.02 0.59 -4.42
CA ILE A 147 6.65 -0.14 -3.22
C ILE A 147 5.35 0.46 -2.69
N VAL A 148 4.34 -0.36 -2.45
CA VAL A 148 3.07 0.05 -1.84
C VAL A 148 2.91 -0.71 -0.53
N LEU A 149 2.82 0.02 0.58
CA LEU A 149 2.68 -0.55 1.91
C LEU A 149 1.31 -0.16 2.49
N HIS A 150 0.53 -1.16 2.86
CA HIS A 150 -0.73 -0.98 3.57
C HIS A 150 -0.74 -1.87 4.82
N PRO A 151 0.00 -1.47 5.88
CA PRO A 151 0.09 -2.25 7.11
C PRO A 151 -1.27 -2.29 7.84
N PRO A 152 -1.47 -3.22 8.77
CA PRO A 152 -2.58 -3.15 9.72
C PRO A 152 -2.53 -1.82 10.48
N TYR A 153 -3.70 -1.32 10.91
CA TYR A 153 -3.79 -0.07 11.69
C TYR A 153 -3.64 -0.39 13.18
N HIS A 154 -2.46 -0.92 13.56
CA HIS A 154 -2.17 -1.43 14.88
C HIS A 154 -3.25 -2.48 15.28
N ASP A 155 -3.85 -2.37 16.46
CA ASP A 155 -4.80 -3.31 17.08
C ASP A 155 -6.28 -3.11 16.68
N ILE A 156 -6.57 -2.26 15.67
CA ILE A 156 -7.96 -2.01 15.23
C ILE A 156 -8.63 -3.28 14.69
N ILE A 157 -7.87 -4.09 13.94
CA ILE A 157 -8.32 -5.39 13.43
C ILE A 157 -7.25 -6.43 13.78
N LYS A 158 -7.67 -7.49 14.46
CA LYS A 158 -6.82 -8.64 14.70
C LYS A 158 -6.88 -9.59 13.52
N PHE A 159 -5.76 -9.74 12.80
CA PHE A 159 -5.68 -10.60 11.62
C PHE A 159 -5.26 -12.03 11.97
N SER A 160 -4.40 -12.21 12.99
CA SER A 160 -3.95 -13.50 13.46
C SER A 160 -3.56 -13.47 14.94
N ASP A 161 -3.20 -14.66 15.50
CA ASP A 161 -2.62 -14.77 16.84
C ASP A 161 -1.08 -14.86 16.82
N ARG A 162 -0.47 -14.67 15.64
CA ARG A 162 0.99 -14.74 15.50
C ARG A 162 1.64 -13.49 16.10
N LYS A 163 2.71 -13.69 16.85
CA LYS A 163 3.47 -12.58 17.46
C LYS A 163 4.14 -11.69 16.40
N GLU A 164 4.44 -12.26 15.24
CA GLU A 164 5.05 -11.57 14.10
C GLU A 164 4.07 -10.62 13.39
N ASP A 165 2.78 -10.81 13.58
CA ASP A 165 1.77 -9.92 12.99
C ASP A 165 1.82 -8.54 13.67
N LEU A 166 1.93 -7.48 12.86
CA LEU A 166 2.00 -6.11 13.36
C LEU A 166 0.76 -5.72 14.18
N CYS A 167 -0.40 -6.31 13.90
CA CYS A 167 -1.61 -6.03 14.68
C CYS A 167 -1.51 -6.48 16.14
N ASN A 168 -0.55 -7.34 16.49
CA ASN A 168 -0.31 -7.84 17.83
C ASN A 168 0.84 -7.11 18.56
N ALA A 169 1.35 -6.01 18.00
CA ALA A 169 2.29 -5.16 18.73
C ALA A 169 1.63 -4.62 20.02
N SER A 170 2.34 -4.69 21.12
CA SER A 170 1.80 -4.36 22.45
C SER A 170 1.63 -2.85 22.67
N THR A 171 2.43 -2.05 22.00
CA THR A 171 2.39 -0.58 22.04
C THR A 171 2.48 0.04 20.65
N VAL A 172 2.12 1.32 20.56
CA VAL A 172 2.27 2.09 19.31
C VAL A 172 3.74 2.24 18.91
N GLU A 173 4.62 2.36 19.87
CA GLU A 173 6.07 2.46 19.67
C GLU A 173 6.63 1.15 19.09
N GLU A 174 6.22 0.00 19.64
CA GLU A 174 6.59 -1.31 19.10
C GLU A 174 6.06 -1.49 17.67
N PHE A 175 4.78 -1.16 17.43
CA PHE A 175 4.19 -1.19 16.11
C PHE A 175 4.97 -0.35 15.10
N THR A 176 5.31 0.89 15.49
CA THR A 176 6.05 1.82 14.63
C THR A 176 7.47 1.32 14.35
N SER A 177 8.16 0.81 15.37
CA SER A 177 9.50 0.24 15.23
C SER A 177 9.52 -0.97 14.29
N ARG A 178 8.59 -1.93 14.49
CA ARG A 178 8.47 -3.12 13.64
C ARG A 178 8.07 -2.79 12.19
N PHE A 179 7.25 -1.75 11.99
CA PHE A 179 7.01 -1.22 10.65
C PHE A 179 8.32 -0.64 10.05
N GLY A 180 9.13 0.03 10.84
CA GLY A 180 10.44 0.52 10.44
C GLY A 180 11.37 -0.59 9.93
N ASP A 181 11.34 -1.78 10.55
CA ASP A 181 12.12 -2.94 10.11
C ASP A 181 11.72 -3.38 8.69
N VAL A 182 10.43 -3.30 8.35
CA VAL A 182 9.94 -3.56 6.98
C VAL A 182 10.45 -2.52 5.98
N ILE A 183 10.47 -1.24 6.36
CA ILE A 183 11.07 -0.17 5.52
C ILE A 183 12.55 -0.45 5.27
N GLU A 184 13.29 -0.79 6.30
CA GLU A 184 14.72 -1.11 6.21
C GLU A 184 14.98 -2.34 5.32
N ALA A 185 14.15 -3.37 5.44
CA ALA A 185 14.26 -4.59 4.63
C ALA A 185 14.11 -4.33 3.13
N PHE A 186 13.19 -3.45 2.71
CA PHE A 186 12.80 -3.34 1.30
C PHE A 186 13.16 -2.01 0.62
N SER A 187 13.45 -0.93 1.36
CA SER A 187 13.75 0.37 0.73
C SER A 187 15.00 0.33 -0.16
N ASP A 188 15.97 -0.55 0.15
CA ASP A 188 17.16 -0.73 -0.66
C ASP A 188 16.88 -1.37 -2.01
N LEU A 189 15.85 -2.22 -2.11
CA LEU A 189 15.44 -2.86 -3.35
C LEU A 189 14.71 -1.88 -4.31
N LEU A 190 14.27 -0.72 -3.81
CA LEU A 190 13.66 0.31 -4.66
C LEU A 190 14.72 0.96 -5.55
N ALA A 191 14.47 1.03 -6.85
CA ALA A 191 15.36 1.70 -7.79
C ALA A 191 15.48 3.21 -7.48
N ARG A 192 16.61 3.81 -7.82
CA ARG A 192 16.81 5.27 -7.70
C ARG A 192 15.78 6.03 -8.53
N LYS A 193 15.35 7.20 -8.04
CA LYS A 193 14.31 8.07 -8.64
C LYS A 193 12.92 7.46 -8.70
N ARG A 194 12.70 6.28 -8.09
CA ARG A 194 11.42 5.59 -7.99
C ARG A 194 10.73 5.86 -6.65
N TYR A 195 9.54 5.32 -6.46
CA TYR A 195 8.61 5.76 -5.41
C TYR A 195 8.21 4.65 -4.46
N LEU A 196 7.94 5.06 -3.22
CA LEU A 196 7.36 4.24 -2.16
C LEU A 196 6.12 4.97 -1.63
N ALA A 197 5.03 4.26 -1.42
CA ALA A 197 3.80 4.80 -0.84
C ALA A 197 3.41 4.02 0.41
N VAL A 198 3.05 4.74 1.47
CA VAL A 198 2.48 4.17 2.71
C VAL A 198 1.04 4.63 2.82
N VAL A 199 0.12 3.67 2.91
CA VAL A 199 -1.32 3.91 3.07
C VAL A 199 -1.70 3.54 4.49
N ILE A 200 -2.26 4.47 5.25
CA ILE A 200 -2.65 4.23 6.65
C ILE A 200 -3.64 5.28 7.14
N GLY A 201 -4.56 4.87 8.01
CA GLY A 201 -5.39 5.78 8.81
C GLY A 201 -4.90 5.89 10.24
N ASP A 202 -5.47 6.84 10.97
CA ASP A 202 -5.24 7.03 12.38
C ASP A 202 -6.20 6.17 13.22
N LYS A 203 -5.95 6.07 14.52
CA LYS A 203 -6.88 5.46 15.47
C LYS A 203 -7.26 6.42 16.60
N TYR A 204 -8.41 6.19 17.19
CA TYR A 204 -8.88 6.86 18.41
C TYR A 204 -9.12 5.83 19.48
N THR A 205 -8.41 5.91 20.57
CA THR A 205 -8.48 4.96 21.70
C THR A 205 -8.19 5.67 23.02
N ASN A 206 -8.80 5.23 24.10
CA ASN A 206 -8.61 5.80 25.44
C ASN A 206 -8.76 7.34 25.50
N SER A 207 -9.72 7.87 24.74
CA SER A 207 -9.99 9.31 24.62
C SER A 207 -8.85 10.13 23.99
N GLU A 208 -7.94 9.47 23.26
CA GLU A 208 -6.83 10.11 22.57
C GLU A 208 -6.81 9.77 21.08
N TRP A 209 -6.42 10.76 20.28
CA TRP A 209 -6.14 10.60 18.87
C TRP A 209 -4.69 10.14 18.70
N VAL A 210 -4.51 8.92 18.20
CA VAL A 210 -3.19 8.37 17.89
C VAL A 210 -2.90 8.60 16.41
N PRO A 211 -1.97 9.51 16.04
CA PRO A 211 -1.69 9.87 14.66
C PRO A 211 -0.74 8.85 14.00
N LEU A 212 -1.21 7.61 13.82
CA LEU A 212 -0.41 6.50 13.27
C LEU A 212 0.22 6.87 11.92
N GLY A 213 -0.53 7.61 11.09
CA GLY A 213 -0.04 8.03 9.79
C GLY A 213 1.24 8.84 9.89
N PHE A 214 1.28 9.81 10.78
CA PHE A 214 2.46 10.67 10.97
C PHE A 214 3.63 9.93 11.65
N TYR A 215 3.34 8.99 12.54
CA TYR A 215 4.40 8.15 13.13
C TYR A 215 5.06 7.28 12.08
N LEU A 216 4.28 6.61 11.21
CA LEU A 216 4.84 5.81 10.13
C LEU A 216 5.54 6.65 9.06
N MET A 217 5.05 7.88 8.79
CA MET A 217 5.75 8.82 7.91
C MET A 217 7.14 9.15 8.44
N GLN A 218 7.26 9.48 9.73
CA GLN A 218 8.54 9.80 10.37
C GLN A 218 9.48 8.59 10.40
N GLU A 219 8.95 7.41 10.75
CA GLU A 219 9.76 6.19 10.80
C GLU A 219 10.23 5.77 9.40
N THR A 220 9.40 5.97 8.36
CA THR A 220 9.81 5.77 6.96
C THR A 220 11.00 6.65 6.57
N LEU A 221 10.99 7.92 6.97
CA LEU A 221 12.10 8.85 6.70
C LEU A 221 13.36 8.49 7.49
N LYS A 222 13.20 8.00 8.71
CA LYS A 222 14.30 7.61 9.59
C LYS A 222 14.98 6.32 9.13
N ARG A 223 14.19 5.29 8.75
CA ARG A 223 14.70 3.95 8.40
C ARG A 223 14.96 3.77 6.91
N GLY A 224 14.38 4.59 6.05
CA GLY A 224 14.58 4.53 4.60
C GLY A 224 15.63 5.54 4.13
N PRO A 225 16.92 5.20 4.15
CA PRO A 225 17.96 6.11 3.71
C PRO A 225 17.72 6.50 2.26
N ARG A 226 17.86 7.80 1.93
CA ARG A 226 17.60 8.39 0.62
C ARG A 226 16.12 8.53 0.24
N LEU A 227 15.17 8.17 1.10
CA LEU A 227 13.76 8.49 0.89
C LEU A 227 13.49 9.96 1.24
N GLN A 228 12.78 10.63 0.37
CA GLN A 228 12.32 12.01 0.57
C GLN A 228 10.81 12.06 0.42
N LEU A 229 10.11 12.63 1.39
CA LEU A 229 8.67 12.86 1.29
C LEU A 229 8.36 13.79 0.10
N LYS A 230 7.44 13.37 -0.76
CA LYS A 230 7.00 14.13 -1.93
C LYS A 230 5.59 14.66 -1.80
N SER A 231 4.70 13.86 -1.22
CA SER A 231 3.30 14.27 -1.05
C SER A 231 2.67 13.59 0.14
N ILE A 232 1.74 14.28 0.77
CA ILE A 232 0.78 13.75 1.72
C ILE A 232 -0.58 13.87 1.07
N LEU A 233 -1.22 12.75 0.81
CA LEU A 233 -2.56 12.71 0.24
C LEU A 233 -3.55 12.31 1.33
N VAL A 234 -4.72 12.92 1.32
CA VAL A 234 -5.84 12.60 2.19
C VAL A 234 -6.94 12.00 1.32
N LYS A 235 -7.30 10.76 1.59
CA LYS A 235 -8.35 10.06 0.85
C LYS A 235 -9.54 9.81 1.77
N ASN A 236 -10.75 10.15 1.31
CA ASN A 236 -11.98 9.88 2.05
C ASN A 236 -12.24 8.38 2.24
N MET A 237 -12.81 8.02 3.37
CA MET A 237 -13.35 6.67 3.62
C MET A 237 -14.87 6.72 3.54
N VAL A 238 -15.45 6.13 2.49
CA VAL A 238 -16.89 5.96 2.33
C VAL A 238 -17.31 4.53 2.66
N ASN A 239 -18.51 4.35 3.20
CA ASN A 239 -19.08 3.03 3.51
C ASN A 239 -18.22 2.14 4.42
N ASN A 240 -17.58 2.74 5.44
CA ASN A 240 -16.78 1.98 6.39
C ASN A 240 -17.69 0.99 7.16
N ARG A 241 -17.50 -0.31 6.91
CA ARG A 241 -18.31 -1.39 7.49
C ARG A 241 -18.27 -1.40 9.02
N ALA A 242 -17.18 -1.02 9.64
CA ALA A 242 -17.03 -0.98 11.09
C ALA A 242 -17.97 0.04 11.79
N LYS A 243 -18.50 0.99 11.04
CA LYS A 243 -19.38 2.06 11.56
C LYS A 243 -20.79 2.03 10.93
N LEU A 244 -21.08 1.07 10.05
CA LEU A 244 -22.42 0.88 9.49
C LEU A 244 -23.41 0.60 10.63
N ASN A 245 -24.55 1.31 10.64
CA ASN A 245 -25.62 1.25 11.63
C ASN A 245 -25.27 1.81 13.04
N GLN A 246 -24.12 2.45 13.23
CA GLN A 246 -23.71 3.07 14.50
C GLN A 246 -23.39 4.57 14.35
N GLU A 247 -23.79 5.20 13.25
CA GLU A 247 -23.45 6.61 12.96
C GLU A 247 -23.94 7.57 14.04
N ASN A 248 -25.19 7.39 14.53
CA ASN A 248 -25.74 8.22 15.58
C ASN A 248 -25.00 8.06 16.91
N LEU A 249 -24.62 6.84 17.27
CA LEU A 249 -23.83 6.57 18.48
C LEU A 249 -22.45 7.22 18.40
N TRP A 250 -21.77 7.11 17.26
CA TRP A 250 -20.48 7.75 17.06
C TRP A 250 -20.58 9.27 17.05
N ARG A 251 -21.66 9.83 16.46
CA ARG A 251 -21.94 11.27 16.50
C ARG A 251 -22.12 11.74 17.93
N TYR A 252 -22.92 11.06 18.73
CA TYR A 252 -23.11 11.38 20.15
C TYR A 252 -21.79 11.34 20.93
N ARG A 253 -21.00 10.26 20.76
CA ARG A 253 -19.69 10.13 21.41
C ARG A 253 -18.73 11.24 21.04
N ALA A 254 -18.71 11.64 19.78
CA ALA A 254 -17.84 12.71 19.28
C ALA A 254 -18.22 14.07 19.90
N LEU A 255 -19.53 14.36 20.00
CA LEU A 255 -20.01 15.59 20.62
C LEU A 255 -19.70 15.64 22.12
N VAL A 256 -19.92 14.55 22.84
CA VAL A 256 -19.65 14.47 24.28
C VAL A 256 -18.14 14.44 24.58
N GLY A 257 -17.37 13.72 23.75
CA GLY A 257 -15.93 13.53 23.95
C GLY A 257 -15.05 14.63 23.34
N GLY A 258 -15.65 15.61 22.64
CA GLY A 258 -14.90 16.74 22.05
C GLY A 258 -13.92 16.35 20.94
N PHE A 259 -14.16 15.24 20.21
CA PHE A 259 -13.32 14.80 19.11
C PHE A 259 -14.07 14.75 17.78
N TYR A 260 -13.35 14.65 16.68
CA TYR A 260 -13.92 14.46 15.34
C TYR A 260 -13.83 13.00 14.91
N ILE A 261 -14.89 12.48 14.26
CA ILE A 261 -14.88 11.15 13.67
C ILE A 261 -14.06 11.21 12.40
N PHE A 262 -12.89 10.55 12.37
CA PHE A 262 -12.11 10.51 11.14
C PHE A 262 -12.81 9.65 10.07
N LYS A 263 -12.88 10.22 8.87
CA LYS A 263 -13.43 9.59 7.66
C LYS A 263 -12.44 9.66 6.51
N HIS A 264 -11.17 9.51 6.82
CA HIS A 264 -10.08 9.57 5.86
C HIS A 264 -8.94 8.64 6.26
N GLU A 265 -8.12 8.34 5.29
CA GLU A 265 -6.81 7.72 5.43
C GLU A 265 -5.79 8.55 4.68
N TYR A 266 -4.52 8.39 5.02
CA TYR A 266 -3.41 9.07 4.37
C TYR A 266 -2.74 8.15 3.37
N ILE A 267 -2.14 8.78 2.34
CA ILE A 267 -1.20 8.14 1.43
C ILE A 267 0.05 9.02 1.41
N PHE A 268 1.10 8.57 2.07
CA PHE A 268 2.39 9.25 2.09
C PHE A 268 3.23 8.74 0.93
N VAL A 269 3.62 9.64 0.04
CA VAL A 269 4.41 9.32 -1.15
C VAL A 269 5.84 9.78 -0.95
N PHE A 270 6.78 8.84 -1.04
CA PHE A 270 8.21 9.11 -0.94
C PHE A 270 8.91 8.82 -2.27
N LYS A 271 10.00 9.51 -2.52
CA LYS A 271 10.89 9.28 -3.68
C LYS A 271 12.27 8.92 -3.18
N LYS A 272 12.88 7.89 -3.76
CA LYS A 272 14.28 7.52 -3.50
C LYS A 272 15.21 8.38 -4.37
N ASN A 273 16.17 9.06 -3.73
CA ASN A 273 17.18 9.89 -4.40
C ASN A 273 18.39 9.08 -4.87
#